data_cd18e057a8488ae1c72f1385b1365e87
#
_entry.id   cd18e057a8488ae1c72f1385b1365e87
#
_cell.length_a   1.000
_cell.length_b   1.000
_cell.length_c   1.000
_cell.angle_alpha   90.00
_cell.angle_beta   90.00
_cell.angle_gamma   90.00
#
_symmetry.space_group_name_H-M   'P 1'
#
loop_
_entity.id
_entity.type
_entity.pdbx_description
1 polymer ?
#
loop_
_entity_poly.entity_id
_entity_poly.type
_entity_poly.pdbx_seq_one_letter_code
_entity_poly.pdbx_strand_id
1 'polypeptide(L)'
;MSQMLHTIDMPRMGAHRNTVRVLRRTIVIGLTAFLTVVDLFATQAILPSLAQAYQVTPAAMSFAVNASTMGMAVAGLSVAFFSRRIDRRIGILISLCVLAIPTALLASAPNLTIFAILRVTQGLCMASAFTLTLAYLGEECSAMDAGGAVAAYITGNVASNLIGRLISAGVADHFGLAANFYFFAMLNLAGAVLVYFTVRSTLPMPLMEDSSTPLAIWSKHLRNRPLLASFGIGFCILFAFIGTFSYVNFVLVREPLSLGRMELGFVYFVFLPSILTTPFAGAAVQRFGTRPTFWSALALAGVGLPLLLMPSLFAVIIGLMLVGVGTFFAQAAATGFVGRAATTDRGSASGIYLACYFFGGLVGTAILGQLFDRLGWAACVAGIGVALIVAALLARHLRISPDPDFPRA
;
A
#
# COMPACT_ATOMS: atom_id res chain seq x y z
N MET A 1 69.45 7.07 -6.64
CA MET A 1 69.16 6.14 -7.78
C MET A 1 68.21 5.05 -7.26
N SER A 2 67.02 5.03 -7.79
CA SER A 2 66.06 3.91 -7.89
C SER A 2 65.37 3.40 -6.61
N GLN A 3 64.15 3.84 -6.41
CA GLN A 3 62.95 3.02 -6.20
C GLN A 3 61.68 3.88 -6.39
N MET A 4 61.39 4.19 -7.63
CA MET A 4 60.00 4.43 -8.10
C MET A 4 59.60 3.14 -8.79
N LEU A 5 58.57 2.45 -8.34
CA LEU A 5 57.66 1.71 -9.25
C LEU A 5 56.56 0.95 -8.42
N HIS A 6 55.35 1.21 -8.89
CA HIS A 6 54.12 0.42 -8.76
C HIS A 6 53.27 0.57 -7.50
N THR A 7 52.50 1.63 -7.49
CA THR A 7 51.09 1.61 -7.07
C THR A 7 50.23 1.35 -8.31
N ILE A 8 49.96 0.09 -8.62
CA ILE A 8 48.97 -0.27 -9.62
C ILE A 8 47.58 -0.16 -8.94
N ASP A 9 46.87 0.78 -9.51
CA ASP A 9 45.47 1.13 -9.27
C ASP A 9 44.54 -0.11 -9.32
N MET A 10 44.07 -0.61 -8.19
CA MET A 10 43.02 -1.63 -8.13
C MET A 10 41.80 -1.15 -7.36
N PRO A 11 41.08 -0.07 -7.78
CA PRO A 11 39.82 0.32 -7.16
C PRO A 11 38.57 0.04 -8.01
N ARG A 12 38.65 -0.26 -9.30
CA ARG A 12 37.45 -0.26 -10.17
C ARG A 12 36.62 -1.55 -10.14
N MET A 13 37.19 -2.71 -9.86
CA MET A 13 36.45 -3.98 -9.84
C MET A 13 35.60 -4.18 -8.58
N GLY A 14 36.02 -3.65 -7.44
CA GLY A 14 35.27 -3.72 -6.18
C GLY A 14 34.01 -2.85 -6.17
N ALA A 15 34.09 -1.62 -6.73
CA ALA A 15 32.99 -0.70 -6.81
C ALA A 15 31.87 -1.21 -7.73
N HIS A 16 32.20 -1.80 -8.87
CA HIS A 16 31.22 -2.35 -9.81
C HIS A 16 30.48 -3.57 -9.25
N ARG A 17 31.17 -4.45 -8.54
CA ARG A 17 30.57 -5.61 -7.85
C ARG A 17 29.59 -5.19 -6.73
N ASN A 18 29.93 -4.15 -5.98
CA ASN A 18 29.04 -3.62 -4.94
C ASN A 18 27.78 -2.98 -5.55
N THR A 19 27.90 -2.22 -6.62
CA THR A 19 26.75 -1.58 -7.29
C THR A 19 25.78 -2.61 -7.85
N VAL A 20 26.28 -3.67 -8.52
CA VAL A 20 25.44 -4.77 -9.04
C VAL A 20 24.72 -5.53 -7.92
N ARG A 21 25.40 -5.75 -6.80
CA ARG A 21 24.79 -6.44 -5.63
C ARG A 21 23.69 -5.61 -4.99
N VAL A 22 23.90 -4.31 -4.82
CA VAL A 22 22.91 -3.36 -4.29
C VAL A 22 21.72 -3.28 -5.24
N LEU A 23 21.94 -3.11 -6.54
CA LEU A 23 20.87 -3.06 -7.54
C LEU A 23 20.02 -4.33 -7.55
N ARG A 24 20.65 -5.51 -7.56
CA ARG A 24 19.94 -6.80 -7.49
C ARG A 24 19.07 -6.90 -6.24
N ARG A 25 19.61 -6.49 -5.08
CA ARG A 25 18.86 -6.48 -3.82
C ARG A 25 17.67 -5.54 -3.87
N THR A 26 17.85 -4.33 -4.38
CA THR A 26 16.78 -3.33 -4.55
C THR A 26 15.66 -3.84 -5.45
N ILE A 27 16.00 -4.47 -6.58
CA ILE A 27 15.02 -5.06 -7.51
C ILE A 27 14.23 -6.18 -6.83
N VAL A 28 14.91 -7.10 -6.13
CA VAL A 28 14.25 -8.21 -5.41
C VAL A 28 13.29 -7.69 -4.35
N ILE A 29 13.69 -6.68 -3.58
CA ILE A 29 12.84 -6.05 -2.56
C ILE A 29 11.61 -5.42 -3.21
N GLY A 30 11.80 -4.61 -4.24
CA GLY A 30 10.70 -3.97 -4.97
C GLY A 30 9.74 -4.98 -5.59
N LEU A 31 10.28 -6.05 -6.19
CA LEU A 31 9.48 -7.12 -6.79
C LEU A 31 8.71 -7.93 -5.74
N THR A 32 9.33 -8.22 -4.59
CA THR A 32 8.63 -8.88 -3.48
C THR A 32 7.48 -8.00 -2.96
N ALA A 33 7.74 -6.71 -2.76
CA ALA A 33 6.70 -5.76 -2.35
C ALA A 33 5.55 -5.68 -3.37
N PHE A 34 5.87 -5.64 -4.65
CA PHE A 34 4.90 -5.68 -5.75
C PHE A 34 4.01 -6.92 -5.64
N LEU A 35 4.61 -8.11 -5.50
CA LEU A 35 3.91 -9.39 -5.48
C LEU A 35 3.03 -9.60 -4.23
N THR A 36 3.34 -8.94 -3.11
CA THR A 36 2.55 -9.08 -1.88
C THR A 36 1.21 -8.36 -1.91
N VAL A 37 1.01 -7.37 -2.78
CA VAL A 37 -0.21 -6.54 -2.80
C VAL A 37 -0.84 -6.36 -4.18
N VAL A 38 -0.27 -6.96 -5.23
CA VAL A 38 -0.74 -6.78 -6.61
C VAL A 38 -2.19 -7.21 -6.79
N ASP A 39 -2.63 -8.28 -6.13
CA ASP A 39 -4.02 -8.79 -6.20
C ASP A 39 -5.05 -7.78 -5.69
N LEU A 40 -4.66 -6.91 -4.73
CA LEU A 40 -5.54 -5.86 -4.23
C LEU A 40 -5.97 -4.93 -5.36
N PHE A 41 -5.00 -4.45 -6.12
CA PHE A 41 -5.21 -3.43 -7.15
C PHE A 41 -5.67 -4.02 -8.49
N ALA A 42 -5.18 -5.20 -8.84
CA ALA A 42 -5.59 -5.92 -10.05
C ALA A 42 -7.11 -6.13 -10.12
N THR A 43 -7.71 -6.61 -9.04
CA THR A 43 -9.16 -6.86 -8.99
C THR A 43 -9.97 -5.57 -9.08
N GLN A 44 -9.42 -4.43 -8.62
CA GLN A 44 -10.09 -3.13 -8.74
C GLN A 44 -10.18 -2.62 -10.18
N ALA A 45 -9.25 -3.00 -11.05
CA ALA A 45 -9.26 -2.58 -12.46
C ALA A 45 -10.45 -3.15 -13.25
N ILE A 46 -10.95 -4.31 -12.85
CA ILE A 46 -12.03 -5.04 -13.52
C ILE A 46 -13.38 -4.91 -12.80
N LEU A 47 -13.52 -3.95 -11.87
CA LEU A 47 -14.73 -3.73 -11.08
C LEU A 47 -16.02 -3.61 -11.91
N PRO A 48 -16.09 -2.80 -12.99
CA PRO A 48 -17.31 -2.70 -13.79
C PRO A 48 -17.69 -4.02 -14.45
N SER A 49 -16.70 -4.77 -14.96
CA SER A 49 -16.93 -6.08 -15.58
C SER A 49 -17.42 -7.12 -14.58
N LEU A 50 -16.89 -7.10 -13.35
CA LEU A 50 -17.36 -7.97 -12.25
C LEU A 50 -18.78 -7.61 -11.82
N ALA A 51 -19.09 -6.32 -11.66
CA ALA A 51 -20.44 -5.88 -11.31
C ALA A 51 -21.48 -6.34 -12.35
N GLN A 52 -21.11 -6.27 -13.62
CA GLN A 52 -21.95 -6.76 -14.72
C GLN A 52 -22.08 -8.27 -14.68
N ALA A 53 -20.99 -9.03 -14.47
CA ALA A 53 -21.01 -10.50 -14.46
C ALA A 53 -21.85 -11.06 -13.28
N TYR A 54 -21.81 -10.40 -12.14
CA TYR A 54 -22.58 -10.80 -10.95
C TYR A 54 -23.96 -10.15 -10.87
N GLN A 55 -24.32 -9.26 -11.79
CA GLN A 55 -25.60 -8.53 -11.83
C GLN A 55 -25.90 -7.79 -10.51
N VAL A 56 -24.89 -7.10 -9.96
CA VAL A 56 -24.97 -6.38 -8.69
C VAL A 56 -24.65 -4.91 -8.86
N THR A 57 -25.01 -4.10 -7.86
CA THR A 57 -24.73 -2.66 -7.86
C THR A 57 -23.22 -2.37 -7.75
N PRO A 58 -22.77 -1.19 -8.22
CA PRO A 58 -21.39 -0.73 -8.01
C PRO A 58 -20.94 -0.77 -6.55
N ALA A 59 -21.81 -0.38 -5.60
CA ALA A 59 -21.50 -0.43 -4.17
C ALA A 59 -21.30 -1.86 -3.69
N ALA A 60 -22.17 -2.79 -4.05
CA ALA A 60 -22.08 -4.20 -3.63
C ALA A 60 -20.81 -4.85 -4.18
N MET A 61 -20.50 -4.66 -5.47
CA MET A 61 -19.28 -5.24 -6.05
C MET A 61 -18.02 -4.60 -5.50
N SER A 62 -17.98 -3.27 -5.35
CA SER A 62 -16.83 -2.59 -4.78
C SER A 62 -16.56 -3.03 -3.35
N PHE A 63 -17.62 -3.22 -2.52
CA PHE A 63 -17.48 -3.75 -1.17
C PHE A 63 -16.90 -5.17 -1.17
N ALA A 64 -17.42 -6.06 -2.02
CA ALA A 64 -16.91 -7.43 -2.13
C ALA A 64 -15.45 -7.47 -2.59
N VAL A 65 -15.06 -6.68 -3.59
CA VAL A 65 -13.68 -6.57 -4.08
C VAL A 65 -12.75 -6.02 -3.00
N ASN A 66 -13.15 -4.97 -2.30
CA ASN A 66 -12.34 -4.35 -1.26
C ASN A 66 -12.47 -5.02 0.13
N ALA A 67 -13.26 -6.10 0.26
CA ALA A 67 -13.31 -6.92 1.47
C ALA A 67 -11.93 -7.49 1.86
N SER A 68 -11.00 -7.57 0.90
CA SER A 68 -9.59 -7.89 1.18
C SER A 68 -8.95 -6.93 2.18
N THR A 69 -9.34 -5.65 2.21
CA THR A 69 -8.80 -4.70 3.20
C THR A 69 -9.22 -5.05 4.63
N MET A 70 -10.35 -5.70 4.84
CA MET A 70 -10.72 -6.27 6.14
C MET A 70 -9.73 -7.36 6.58
N GLY A 71 -9.44 -8.31 5.68
CA GLY A 71 -8.43 -9.34 5.93
C GLY A 71 -7.05 -8.73 6.22
N MET A 72 -6.68 -7.70 5.46
CA MET A 72 -5.42 -6.98 5.67
C MET A 72 -5.36 -6.26 7.02
N ALA A 73 -6.46 -5.67 7.48
CA ALA A 73 -6.53 -5.04 8.80
C ALA A 73 -6.34 -6.06 9.93
N VAL A 74 -7.03 -7.21 9.85
CA VAL A 74 -6.90 -8.29 10.82
C VAL A 74 -5.48 -8.87 10.83
N ALA A 75 -4.91 -9.15 9.64
CA ALA A 75 -3.55 -9.69 9.53
C ALA A 75 -2.50 -8.71 10.05
N GLY A 76 -2.64 -7.40 9.77
CA GLY A 76 -1.74 -6.37 10.27
C GLY A 76 -1.61 -6.39 11.80
N LEU A 77 -2.74 -6.51 12.50
CA LEU A 77 -2.75 -6.65 13.96
C LEU A 77 -2.16 -7.99 14.43
N SER A 78 -2.57 -9.10 13.78
CA SER A 78 -2.12 -10.45 14.16
C SER A 78 -0.62 -10.61 13.96
N VAL A 79 -0.08 -10.17 12.83
CA VAL A 79 1.35 -10.26 12.54
C VAL A 79 2.14 -9.36 13.48
N ALA A 80 1.66 -8.15 13.80
CA ALA A 80 2.31 -7.29 14.80
C ALA A 80 2.43 -7.98 16.16
N PHE A 81 1.44 -8.83 16.52
CA PHE A 81 1.43 -9.57 17.78
C PHE A 81 2.35 -10.80 17.77
N PHE A 82 2.36 -11.56 16.65
CA PHE A 82 3.05 -12.85 16.56
C PHE A 82 4.37 -12.80 15.79
N SER A 83 4.71 -11.68 15.16
CA SER A 83 5.82 -11.59 14.19
C SER A 83 7.17 -12.05 14.74
N ARG A 84 7.45 -11.83 16.03
CA ARG A 84 8.71 -12.23 16.67
C ARG A 84 8.94 -13.75 16.70
N ARG A 85 7.87 -14.56 16.57
CA ARG A 85 7.89 -16.04 16.63
C ARG A 85 7.96 -16.69 15.24
N ILE A 86 7.78 -15.93 14.18
CA ILE A 86 7.65 -16.44 12.81
C ILE A 86 8.97 -16.19 12.06
N ASP A 87 9.59 -17.26 11.52
CA ASP A 87 10.67 -17.12 10.54
C ASP A 87 10.16 -16.31 9.32
N ARG A 88 10.90 -15.26 8.98
CA ARG A 88 10.46 -14.29 7.95
C ARG A 88 10.30 -14.94 6.58
N ARG A 89 11.28 -15.76 6.19
CA ARG A 89 11.27 -16.46 4.90
C ARG A 89 10.09 -17.42 4.81
N ILE A 90 9.92 -18.28 5.82
CA ILE A 90 8.85 -19.28 5.85
C ILE A 90 7.48 -18.59 5.87
N GLY A 91 7.32 -17.57 6.70
CA GLY A 91 6.06 -16.82 6.79
C GLY A 91 5.66 -16.14 5.48
N ILE A 92 6.59 -15.46 4.80
CA ILE A 92 6.33 -14.83 3.50
C ILE A 92 6.00 -15.89 2.45
N LEU A 93 6.78 -16.97 2.39
CA LEU A 93 6.61 -18.06 1.43
C LEU A 93 5.25 -18.73 1.59
N ILE A 94 4.87 -19.12 2.82
CA ILE A 94 3.56 -19.73 3.09
C ILE A 94 2.45 -18.77 2.73
N SER A 95 2.57 -17.49 3.09
CA SER A 95 1.55 -16.48 2.79
C SER A 95 1.31 -16.35 1.29
N LEU A 96 2.36 -16.33 0.46
CA LEU A 96 2.24 -16.25 -1.01
C LEU A 96 1.70 -17.56 -1.62
N CYS A 97 2.15 -18.72 -1.14
CA CYS A 97 1.61 -20.01 -1.60
C CYS A 97 0.12 -20.15 -1.27
N VAL A 98 -0.28 -19.82 -0.04
CA VAL A 98 -1.68 -19.89 0.38
C VAL A 98 -2.52 -18.85 -0.34
N LEU A 99 -1.97 -17.66 -0.64
CA LEU A 99 -2.66 -16.61 -1.40
C LEU A 99 -3.12 -17.08 -2.78
N ALA A 100 -2.34 -17.95 -3.44
CA ALA A 100 -2.71 -18.48 -4.75
C ALA A 100 -4.03 -19.26 -4.75
N ILE A 101 -4.38 -19.90 -3.61
CA ILE A 101 -5.60 -20.71 -3.49
C ILE A 101 -6.88 -19.85 -3.59
N PRO A 102 -7.12 -18.88 -2.69
CA PRO A 102 -8.31 -18.03 -2.82
C PRO A 102 -8.29 -17.20 -4.11
N THR A 103 -7.12 -16.84 -4.63
CA THR A 103 -7.01 -16.13 -5.91
C THR A 103 -7.53 -17.00 -7.06
N ALA A 104 -7.13 -18.27 -7.15
CA ALA A 104 -7.64 -19.20 -8.17
C ALA A 104 -9.14 -19.48 -7.97
N LEU A 105 -9.62 -19.66 -6.74
CA LEU A 105 -11.03 -19.92 -6.45
C LEU A 105 -11.96 -18.76 -6.81
N LEU A 106 -11.47 -17.53 -6.85
CA LEU A 106 -12.25 -16.38 -7.34
C LEU A 106 -12.70 -16.54 -8.79
N ALA A 107 -11.97 -17.30 -9.62
CA ALA A 107 -12.35 -17.57 -11.01
C ALA A 107 -13.70 -18.30 -11.13
N SER A 108 -14.09 -19.06 -10.11
CA SER A 108 -15.30 -19.90 -10.08
C SER A 108 -16.22 -19.56 -8.90
N ALA A 109 -16.07 -18.41 -8.26
CA ALA A 109 -16.88 -18.02 -7.11
C ALA A 109 -18.36 -17.90 -7.52
N PRO A 110 -19.27 -18.71 -6.92
CA PRO A 110 -20.63 -18.85 -7.41
C PRO A 110 -21.53 -17.67 -7.07
N ASN A 111 -21.19 -16.89 -6.07
CA ASN A 111 -21.96 -15.74 -5.62
C ASN A 111 -21.07 -14.68 -4.96
N LEU A 112 -21.64 -13.49 -4.73
CA LEU A 112 -20.93 -12.34 -4.17
C LEU A 112 -20.41 -12.58 -2.75
N THR A 113 -21.14 -13.36 -1.93
CA THR A 113 -20.75 -13.66 -0.54
C THR A 113 -19.48 -14.50 -0.50
N ILE A 114 -19.41 -15.59 -1.30
CA ILE A 114 -18.21 -16.43 -1.41
C ILE A 114 -17.07 -15.62 -2.00
N PHE A 115 -17.34 -14.79 -3.03
CA PHE A 115 -16.34 -13.87 -3.59
C PHE A 115 -15.74 -12.97 -2.49
N ALA A 116 -16.58 -12.33 -1.65
CA ALA A 116 -16.14 -11.48 -0.56
C ALA A 116 -15.31 -12.23 0.50
N ILE A 117 -15.74 -13.45 0.87
CA ILE A 117 -14.99 -14.30 1.83
C ILE A 117 -13.60 -14.66 1.28
N LEU A 118 -13.51 -15.04 -0.01
CA LEU A 118 -12.23 -15.31 -0.66
C LEU A 118 -11.35 -14.06 -0.70
N ARG A 119 -11.95 -12.88 -0.92
CA ARG A 119 -11.22 -11.60 -0.86
C ARG A 119 -10.68 -11.30 0.55
N VAL A 120 -11.45 -11.57 1.61
CA VAL A 120 -10.97 -11.45 3.00
C VAL A 120 -9.78 -12.38 3.22
N THR A 121 -9.87 -13.63 2.77
CA THR A 121 -8.78 -14.63 2.89
C THR A 121 -7.53 -14.18 2.12
N GLN A 122 -7.68 -13.65 0.90
CA GLN A 122 -6.57 -13.02 0.18
C GLN A 122 -5.94 -11.89 0.99
N GLY A 123 -6.75 -11.02 1.58
CA GLY A 123 -6.29 -9.91 2.40
C GLY A 123 -5.44 -10.35 3.59
N LEU A 124 -5.84 -11.43 4.27
CA LEU A 124 -5.06 -12.04 5.35
C LEU A 124 -3.67 -12.48 4.86
N CYS A 125 -3.61 -13.16 3.73
CA CYS A 125 -2.34 -13.62 3.15
C CYS A 125 -1.46 -12.46 2.67
N MET A 126 -2.04 -11.50 1.93
CA MET A 126 -1.33 -10.33 1.40
C MET A 126 -0.67 -9.51 2.51
N ALA A 127 -1.44 -9.14 3.55
CA ALA A 127 -0.90 -8.32 4.62
C ALA A 127 0.09 -9.09 5.51
N SER A 128 -0.07 -10.41 5.66
CA SER A 128 0.94 -11.23 6.33
C SER A 128 2.26 -11.20 5.58
N ALA A 129 2.25 -11.46 4.26
CA ALA A 129 3.44 -11.37 3.43
C ALA A 129 4.06 -9.96 3.46
N PHE A 130 3.22 -8.92 3.32
CA PHE A 130 3.61 -7.52 3.32
C PHE A 130 4.32 -7.12 4.63
N THR A 131 3.71 -7.42 5.78
CA THR A 131 4.24 -7.02 7.09
C THR A 131 5.51 -7.80 7.44
N LEU A 132 5.55 -9.10 7.12
CA LEU A 132 6.75 -9.93 7.34
C LEU A 132 7.91 -9.50 6.43
N THR A 133 7.63 -9.05 5.21
CA THR A 133 8.67 -8.50 4.32
C THR A 133 9.24 -7.20 4.88
N LEU A 134 8.41 -6.29 5.40
CA LEU A 134 8.88 -5.07 6.06
C LEU A 134 9.74 -5.38 7.29
N ALA A 135 9.32 -6.35 8.11
CA ALA A 135 10.09 -6.78 9.28
C ALA A 135 11.45 -7.37 8.86
N TYR A 136 11.48 -8.24 7.85
CA TYR A 136 12.71 -8.79 7.28
C TYR A 136 13.68 -7.69 6.82
N LEU A 137 13.18 -6.66 6.13
CA LEU A 137 14.01 -5.55 5.69
C LEU A 137 14.60 -4.74 6.87
N GLY A 138 13.83 -4.56 7.93
CA GLY A 138 14.29 -3.88 9.14
C GLY A 138 15.37 -4.65 9.91
N GLU A 139 15.36 -5.99 9.79
CA GLU A 139 16.32 -6.88 10.47
C GLU A 139 17.62 -7.10 9.66
N GLU A 140 17.50 -7.23 8.32
CA GLU A 140 18.63 -7.57 7.43
C GLU A 140 19.38 -6.37 6.86
N CYS A 141 18.77 -5.16 6.89
CA CYS A 141 19.41 -3.97 6.36
C CYS A 141 20.20 -3.23 7.42
N SER A 142 21.45 -2.87 7.10
CA SER A 142 22.21 -1.93 7.93
C SER A 142 21.47 -0.58 7.99
N ALA A 143 21.72 0.22 9.02
CA ALA A 143 21.10 1.54 9.16
C ALA A 143 21.35 2.44 7.92
N MET A 144 22.50 2.28 7.25
CA MET A 144 22.82 3.01 6.01
C MET A 144 22.00 2.52 4.80
N ASP A 145 21.72 1.21 4.70
CA ASP A 145 21.00 0.62 3.58
C ASP A 145 19.47 0.62 3.78
N ALA A 146 19.01 0.74 5.02
CA ALA A 146 17.60 0.65 5.38
C ALA A 146 16.72 1.67 4.62
N GLY A 147 17.22 2.90 4.42
CA GLY A 147 16.51 3.93 3.67
C GLY A 147 16.25 3.53 2.22
N GLY A 148 17.27 2.99 1.54
CA GLY A 148 17.16 2.51 0.15
C GLY A 148 16.25 1.28 0.03
N ALA A 149 16.33 0.36 0.98
CA ALA A 149 15.50 -0.84 1.00
C ALA A 149 14.00 -0.49 1.20
N VAL A 150 13.69 0.41 2.13
CA VAL A 150 12.32 0.90 2.37
C VAL A 150 11.81 1.66 1.14
N ALA A 151 12.64 2.50 0.52
CA ALA A 151 12.26 3.20 -0.71
C ALA A 151 11.94 2.22 -1.85
N ALA A 152 12.76 1.19 -2.05
CA ALA A 152 12.50 0.14 -3.04
C ALA A 152 11.18 -0.61 -2.75
N TYR A 153 10.92 -0.90 -1.48
CA TYR A 153 9.68 -1.54 -1.06
C TYR A 153 8.45 -0.68 -1.35
N ILE A 154 8.49 0.59 -0.99
CA ILE A 154 7.40 1.55 -1.28
C ILE A 154 7.20 1.68 -2.79
N THR A 155 8.27 1.80 -3.56
CA THR A 155 8.20 1.87 -5.02
C THR A 155 7.55 0.64 -5.63
N GLY A 156 7.90 -0.57 -5.15
CA GLY A 156 7.27 -1.82 -5.57
C GLY A 156 5.77 -1.85 -5.26
N ASN A 157 5.37 -1.39 -4.08
CA ASN A 157 3.97 -1.28 -3.69
C ASN A 157 3.20 -0.28 -4.59
N VAL A 158 3.76 0.91 -4.85
CA VAL A 158 3.11 1.89 -5.74
C VAL A 158 3.07 1.38 -7.17
N ALA A 159 4.13 0.69 -7.64
CA ALA A 159 4.17 0.08 -8.96
C ALA A 159 3.09 -1.01 -9.14
N SER A 160 2.71 -1.73 -8.06
CA SER A 160 1.63 -2.72 -8.11
C SER A 160 0.27 -2.09 -8.45
N ASN A 161 0.06 -0.81 -8.09
CA ASN A 161 -1.14 -0.08 -8.49
C ASN A 161 -1.23 0.16 -9.98
N LEU A 162 -0.13 0.50 -10.64
CA LEU A 162 -0.10 0.73 -12.08
C LEU A 162 -0.05 -0.60 -12.84
N ILE A 163 1.00 -1.37 -12.60
CA ILE A 163 1.32 -2.57 -13.39
C ILE A 163 0.27 -3.65 -13.15
N GLY A 164 -0.15 -3.86 -11.90
CA GLY A 164 -1.19 -4.85 -11.57
C GLY A 164 -2.52 -4.56 -12.25
N ARG A 165 -2.95 -3.31 -12.26
CA ARG A 165 -4.20 -2.90 -12.92
C ARG A 165 -4.11 -2.99 -14.44
N LEU A 166 -2.97 -2.59 -15.02
CA LEU A 166 -2.75 -2.67 -16.47
C LEU A 166 -2.74 -4.11 -16.95
N ILE A 167 -2.02 -5.01 -16.26
CA ILE A 167 -2.00 -6.44 -16.57
C ILE A 167 -3.42 -7.03 -16.42
N SER A 168 -4.10 -6.69 -15.31
CA SER A 168 -5.45 -7.21 -15.07
C SER A 168 -6.45 -6.76 -16.14
N ALA A 169 -6.42 -5.50 -16.56
CA ALA A 169 -7.26 -5.01 -17.64
C ALA A 169 -6.97 -5.75 -18.94
N GLY A 170 -5.70 -5.91 -19.32
CA GLY A 170 -5.30 -6.60 -20.54
C GLY A 170 -5.65 -8.09 -20.53
N VAL A 171 -5.39 -8.81 -19.44
CA VAL A 171 -5.72 -10.23 -19.33
C VAL A 171 -7.24 -10.43 -19.33
N ALA A 172 -7.98 -9.60 -18.60
CA ALA A 172 -9.44 -9.71 -18.56
C ALA A 172 -10.11 -9.35 -19.90
N ASP A 173 -9.52 -8.43 -20.66
CA ASP A 173 -10.02 -8.04 -21.98
C ASP A 173 -9.83 -9.14 -23.03
N HIS A 174 -8.64 -9.76 -23.06
CA HIS A 174 -8.30 -10.75 -24.09
C HIS A 174 -8.71 -12.18 -23.73
N PHE A 175 -8.63 -12.56 -22.46
CA PHE A 175 -8.82 -13.95 -22.00
C PHE A 175 -9.99 -14.12 -21.02
N GLY A 176 -10.64 -13.02 -20.61
CA GLY A 176 -11.79 -13.03 -19.71
C GLY A 176 -11.44 -13.01 -18.22
N LEU A 177 -12.50 -12.86 -17.39
CA LEU A 177 -12.36 -12.65 -15.95
C LEU A 177 -11.75 -13.85 -15.20
N ALA A 178 -12.11 -15.08 -15.59
CA ALA A 178 -11.58 -16.29 -14.95
C ALA A 178 -10.07 -16.42 -15.19
N ALA A 179 -9.62 -16.22 -16.44
CA ALA A 179 -8.21 -16.26 -16.78
C ALA A 179 -7.38 -15.22 -16.02
N ASN A 180 -7.97 -14.05 -15.75
CA ASN A 180 -7.33 -13.02 -14.93
C ASN A 180 -7.00 -13.53 -13.52
N PHE A 181 -7.94 -14.19 -12.84
CA PHE A 181 -7.69 -14.74 -11.50
C PHE A 181 -6.66 -15.87 -11.53
N TYR A 182 -6.69 -16.77 -12.52
CA TYR A 182 -5.67 -17.81 -12.66
C TYR A 182 -4.29 -17.23 -12.94
N PHE A 183 -4.19 -16.19 -13.76
CA PHE A 183 -2.93 -15.50 -14.02
C PHE A 183 -2.32 -14.94 -12.72
N PHE A 184 -3.11 -14.25 -11.89
CA PHE A 184 -2.61 -13.71 -10.62
C PHE A 184 -2.31 -14.81 -9.60
N ALA A 185 -3.04 -15.92 -9.58
CA ALA A 185 -2.70 -17.09 -8.77
C ALA A 185 -1.32 -17.67 -9.15
N MET A 186 -1.02 -17.79 -10.44
CA MET A 186 0.30 -18.21 -10.92
C MET A 186 1.39 -17.18 -10.56
N LEU A 187 1.07 -15.90 -10.63
CA LEU A 187 1.99 -14.83 -10.25
C LEU A 187 2.33 -14.89 -8.75
N ASN A 188 1.37 -15.24 -7.89
CA ASN A 188 1.59 -15.44 -6.46
C ASN A 188 2.54 -16.63 -6.20
N LEU A 189 2.38 -17.74 -6.92
CA LEU A 189 3.31 -18.88 -6.85
C LEU A 189 4.70 -18.50 -7.35
N ALA A 190 4.81 -17.73 -8.44
CA ALA A 190 6.09 -17.21 -8.91
C ALA A 190 6.75 -16.30 -7.84
N GLY A 191 5.94 -15.52 -7.11
CA GLY A 191 6.39 -14.74 -5.96
C GLY A 191 6.94 -15.63 -4.82
N ALA A 192 6.26 -16.73 -4.51
CA ALA A 192 6.75 -17.70 -3.53
C ALA A 192 8.08 -18.31 -3.96
N VAL A 193 8.23 -18.68 -5.23
CA VAL A 193 9.50 -19.18 -5.80
C VAL A 193 10.60 -18.11 -5.69
N LEU A 194 10.30 -16.86 -6.02
CA LEU A 194 11.25 -15.75 -5.87
C LEU A 194 11.75 -15.65 -4.42
N VAL A 195 10.82 -15.65 -3.46
CA VAL A 195 11.12 -15.56 -2.02
C VAL A 195 11.97 -16.75 -1.57
N TYR A 196 11.65 -17.95 -2.05
CA TYR A 196 12.43 -19.17 -1.72
C TYR A 196 13.90 -19.04 -2.10
N PHE A 197 14.22 -18.45 -3.25
CA PHE A 197 15.60 -18.31 -3.72
C PHE A 197 16.32 -17.04 -3.24
N THR A 198 15.59 -16.01 -2.80
CA THR A 198 16.19 -14.70 -2.54
C THR A 198 16.17 -14.26 -1.08
N VAL A 199 15.16 -14.66 -0.31
CA VAL A 199 15.02 -14.31 1.11
C VAL A 199 15.75 -15.37 1.96
N ARG A 200 16.58 -14.90 2.88
CA ARG A 200 17.28 -15.78 3.82
C ARG A 200 16.39 -16.08 5.02
N SER A 201 16.57 -17.28 5.60
CA SER A 201 15.98 -17.60 6.89
C SER A 201 16.63 -16.75 7.97
N THR A 202 15.81 -16.10 8.77
CA THR A 202 16.23 -15.33 9.93
C THR A 202 15.84 -16.09 11.18
N LEU A 203 16.78 -16.24 12.11
CA LEU A 203 16.44 -16.80 13.42
C LEU A 203 15.44 -15.89 14.11
N PRO A 204 14.41 -16.44 14.76
CA PRO A 204 13.50 -15.66 15.57
C PRO A 204 14.29 -14.83 16.58
N MET A 205 13.97 -13.54 16.71
CA MET A 205 14.60 -12.69 17.71
C MET A 205 14.41 -13.29 19.11
N PRO A 206 15.45 -13.34 19.96
CA PRO A 206 15.29 -13.71 21.35
C PRO A 206 14.20 -12.83 21.98
N LEU A 207 13.28 -13.45 22.69
CA LEU A 207 12.29 -12.72 23.47
C LEU A 207 13.08 -11.97 24.54
N MET A 208 13.29 -10.65 24.37
CA MET A 208 13.69 -9.79 25.48
C MET A 208 12.58 -9.91 26.52
N GLU A 209 12.93 -10.19 27.75
CA GLU A 209 12.05 -10.26 28.91
C GLU A 209 11.48 -8.87 29.29
N ASP A 210 10.95 -8.16 28.31
CA ASP A 210 10.21 -6.95 28.61
C ASP A 210 8.82 -7.40 29.07
N SER A 211 8.58 -7.31 30.39
CA SER A 211 7.42 -7.82 31.13
C SER A 211 6.09 -7.15 30.77
N SER A 212 6.06 -6.31 29.76
CA SER A 212 4.84 -5.64 29.33
C SER A 212 4.02 -6.53 28.37
N THR A 213 2.79 -6.81 28.74
CA THR A 213 1.86 -7.54 27.88
C THR A 213 1.60 -6.75 26.59
N PRO A 214 1.41 -7.41 25.42
CA PRO A 214 1.10 -6.74 24.17
C PRO A 214 -0.08 -5.76 24.25
N LEU A 215 -1.08 -6.06 25.07
CA LEU A 215 -2.23 -5.20 25.33
C LEU A 215 -1.84 -3.91 26.08
N ALA A 216 -0.88 -3.98 26.99
CA ALA A 216 -0.37 -2.80 27.68
C ALA A 216 0.38 -1.86 26.72
N ILE A 217 1.16 -2.42 25.79
CA ILE A 217 1.85 -1.67 24.75
C ILE A 217 0.82 -0.98 23.82
N TRP A 218 -0.20 -1.70 23.39
CA TRP A 218 -1.27 -1.13 22.56
C TRP A 218 -2.02 -0.01 23.26
N SER A 219 -2.36 -0.20 24.56
CA SER A 219 -2.98 0.84 25.37
C SER A 219 -2.11 2.10 25.44
N LYS A 220 -0.79 1.95 25.56
CA LYS A 220 0.17 3.06 25.56
C LYS A 220 0.17 3.82 24.22
N HIS A 221 0.17 3.08 23.08
CA HIS A 221 0.10 3.70 21.76
C HIS A 221 -1.24 4.42 21.53
N LEU A 222 -2.37 3.85 21.95
CA LEU A 222 -3.70 4.45 21.81
C LEU A 222 -3.91 5.68 22.72
N ARG A 223 -3.15 5.79 23.81
CA ARG A 223 -3.14 7.00 24.66
C ARG A 223 -2.22 8.11 24.14
N ASN A 224 -1.32 7.80 23.23
CA ASN A 224 -0.43 8.78 22.63
C ASN A 224 -1.17 9.58 21.55
N ARG A 225 -1.55 10.83 21.83
CA ARG A 225 -2.33 11.69 20.94
C ARG A 225 -1.73 11.85 19.51
N PRO A 226 -0.43 12.10 19.33
CA PRO A 226 0.20 12.10 18.01
C PRO A 226 0.06 10.80 17.23
N LEU A 227 0.23 9.65 17.90
CA LEU A 227 0.04 8.34 17.27
C LEU A 227 -1.43 8.09 16.91
N LEU A 228 -2.35 8.39 17.84
CA LEU A 228 -3.78 8.25 17.58
C LEU A 228 -4.24 9.11 16.39
N ALA A 229 -3.74 10.34 16.28
CA ALA A 229 -3.99 11.19 15.12
C ALA A 229 -3.43 10.57 13.84
N SER A 230 -2.23 9.97 13.88
CA SER A 230 -1.65 9.27 12.72
C SER A 230 -2.48 8.07 12.28
N PHE A 231 -3.06 7.32 13.23
CA PHE A 231 -3.95 6.20 12.93
C PHE A 231 -5.23 6.66 12.23
N GLY A 232 -5.84 7.75 12.73
CA GLY A 232 -7.00 8.37 12.07
C GLY A 232 -6.67 8.96 10.70
N ILE A 233 -5.49 9.52 10.53
CA ILE A 233 -4.99 10.01 9.23
C ILE A 233 -4.83 8.85 8.24
N GLY A 234 -4.21 7.74 8.66
CA GLY A 234 -4.08 6.53 7.82
C GLY A 234 -5.44 6.02 7.36
N PHE A 235 -6.41 5.96 8.28
CA PHE A 235 -7.81 5.62 7.98
C PHE A 235 -8.39 6.53 6.88
N CYS A 236 -8.30 7.86 7.05
CA CYS A 236 -8.85 8.81 6.09
C CYS A 236 -8.16 8.75 4.72
N ILE A 237 -6.85 8.50 4.67
CA ILE A 237 -6.10 8.40 3.41
C ILE A 237 -6.62 7.22 2.58
N LEU A 238 -6.73 6.01 3.17
CA LEU A 238 -7.17 4.86 2.39
C LEU A 238 -8.68 4.91 2.11
N PHE A 239 -9.48 5.48 3.01
CA PHE A 239 -10.88 5.81 2.75
C PHE A 239 -11.02 6.63 1.46
N ALA A 240 -10.28 7.73 1.35
CA ALA A 240 -10.31 8.61 0.19
C ALA A 240 -9.75 7.92 -1.07
N PHE A 241 -8.61 7.23 -0.95
CA PHE A 241 -7.96 6.55 -2.06
C PHE A 241 -8.82 5.45 -2.66
N ILE A 242 -9.29 4.50 -1.83
CA ILE A 242 -10.13 3.38 -2.29
C ILE A 242 -11.45 3.93 -2.87
N GLY A 243 -12.07 4.90 -2.20
CA GLY A 243 -13.27 5.55 -2.71
C GLY A 243 -13.09 6.15 -4.10
N THR A 244 -12.03 6.92 -4.29
CA THR A 244 -11.73 7.54 -5.60
C THR A 244 -11.51 6.47 -6.67
N PHE A 245 -10.54 5.57 -6.46
CA PHE A 245 -10.08 4.64 -7.49
C PHE A 245 -10.94 3.39 -7.68
N SER A 246 -11.92 3.14 -6.81
CA SER A 246 -12.95 2.13 -7.04
C SER A 246 -14.13 2.69 -7.83
N TYR A 247 -14.68 3.84 -7.40
CA TYR A 247 -15.93 4.33 -8.00
C TYR A 247 -15.73 5.10 -9.30
N VAL A 248 -14.58 5.74 -9.50
CA VAL A 248 -14.27 6.39 -10.79
C VAL A 248 -14.34 5.40 -11.96
N ASN A 249 -14.04 4.12 -11.77
CA ASN A 249 -14.12 3.10 -12.81
C ASN A 249 -15.51 3.00 -13.42
N PHE A 250 -16.55 3.14 -12.60
CA PHE A 250 -17.93 3.10 -13.05
C PHE A 250 -18.35 4.39 -13.77
N VAL A 251 -17.70 5.50 -13.45
CA VAL A 251 -17.93 6.78 -14.16
C VAL A 251 -17.25 6.75 -15.52
N LEU A 252 -16.03 6.24 -15.61
CA LEU A 252 -15.24 6.18 -16.84
C LEU A 252 -15.86 5.29 -17.92
N VAL A 253 -16.57 4.22 -17.54
CA VAL A 253 -17.22 3.31 -18.49
C VAL A 253 -18.64 3.76 -18.91
N ARG A 254 -19.20 4.83 -18.27
CA ARG A 254 -20.49 5.40 -18.61
C ARG A 254 -20.34 6.59 -19.56
N GLU A 255 -21.42 6.93 -20.27
CA GLU A 255 -21.48 8.20 -21.03
C GLU A 255 -21.26 9.41 -20.11
N PRO A 256 -20.59 10.45 -20.59
CA PRO A 256 -20.08 10.67 -21.95
C PRO A 256 -18.69 10.08 -22.23
N LEU A 257 -18.02 9.46 -21.27
CA LEU A 257 -16.63 8.99 -21.40
C LEU A 257 -16.52 7.64 -22.08
N SER A 258 -17.39 6.68 -21.76
CA SER A 258 -17.61 5.37 -22.43
C SER A 258 -16.35 4.54 -22.71
N LEU A 259 -15.38 4.51 -21.77
CA LEU A 259 -14.11 3.82 -21.95
C LEU A 259 -14.27 2.30 -22.00
N GLY A 260 -13.57 1.66 -22.92
CA GLY A 260 -13.42 0.21 -23.00
C GLY A 260 -12.52 -0.34 -21.86
N ARG A 261 -12.47 -1.68 -21.74
CA ARG A 261 -11.71 -2.34 -20.65
C ARG A 261 -10.23 -2.02 -20.69
N MET A 262 -9.61 -2.07 -21.86
CA MET A 262 -8.18 -1.78 -22.02
C MET A 262 -7.88 -0.29 -21.83
N GLU A 263 -8.75 0.59 -22.33
CA GLU A 263 -8.63 2.04 -22.13
C GLU A 263 -8.71 2.39 -20.66
N LEU A 264 -9.61 1.74 -19.90
CA LEU A 264 -9.70 1.88 -18.44
C LEU A 264 -8.37 1.46 -17.77
N GLY A 265 -7.70 0.44 -18.28
CA GLY A 265 -6.37 0.04 -17.83
C GLY A 265 -5.34 1.16 -18.03
N PHE A 266 -5.36 1.84 -19.19
CA PHE A 266 -4.43 2.93 -19.47
C PHE A 266 -4.65 4.18 -18.61
N VAL A 267 -5.86 4.43 -18.09
CA VAL A 267 -6.09 5.52 -17.13
C VAL A 267 -5.16 5.42 -15.94
N TYR A 268 -4.75 4.22 -15.54
CA TYR A 268 -3.89 4.02 -14.37
C TYR A 268 -2.44 4.47 -14.54
N PHE A 269 -2.03 4.92 -15.75
CA PHE A 269 -0.79 5.68 -15.90
C PHE A 269 -0.74 6.95 -15.04
N VAL A 270 -1.89 7.40 -14.51
CA VAL A 270 -1.96 8.47 -13.49
C VAL A 270 -1.14 8.18 -12.24
N PHE A 271 -0.72 6.93 -12.01
CA PHE A 271 0.15 6.57 -10.88
C PHE A 271 1.65 6.75 -11.18
N LEU A 272 2.08 6.96 -12.44
CA LEU A 272 3.48 7.21 -12.76
C LEU A 272 4.10 8.37 -11.97
N PRO A 273 3.45 9.55 -11.88
CA PRO A 273 3.96 10.64 -11.06
C PRO A 273 4.07 10.27 -9.58
N SER A 274 3.14 9.45 -9.06
CA SER A 274 3.19 8.98 -7.67
C SER A 274 4.39 8.08 -7.42
N ILE A 275 4.75 7.19 -8.36
CA ILE A 275 5.94 6.33 -8.28
C ILE A 275 7.20 7.19 -8.17
N LEU A 276 7.27 8.28 -8.94
CA LEU A 276 8.43 9.17 -8.97
C LEU A 276 8.50 10.10 -7.74
N THR A 277 7.37 10.58 -7.24
CA THR A 277 7.32 11.59 -6.17
C THR A 277 7.34 11.00 -4.77
N THR A 278 6.73 9.84 -4.54
CA THR A 278 6.60 9.22 -3.21
C THR A 278 7.94 9.01 -2.49
N PRO A 279 9.05 8.60 -3.15
CA PRO A 279 10.36 8.47 -2.50
C PRO A 279 10.88 9.76 -1.88
N PHE A 280 10.47 10.93 -2.39
CA PHE A 280 10.90 12.23 -1.87
C PHE A 280 10.13 12.70 -0.63
N ALA A 281 9.08 11.98 -0.20
CA ALA A 281 8.27 12.36 0.96
C ALA A 281 9.12 12.49 2.24
N GLY A 282 10.07 11.57 2.45
CA GLY A 282 11.00 11.62 3.59
C GLY A 282 11.87 12.88 3.59
N ALA A 283 12.46 13.22 2.45
CA ALA A 283 13.28 14.44 2.30
C ALA A 283 12.45 15.72 2.47
N ALA A 284 11.21 15.74 1.97
CA ALA A 284 10.31 16.87 2.17
C ALA A 284 9.95 17.05 3.65
N VAL A 285 9.69 15.97 4.38
CA VAL A 285 9.42 16.02 5.83
C VAL A 285 10.64 16.52 6.61
N GLN A 286 11.86 16.13 6.22
CA GLN A 286 13.10 16.62 6.85
C GLN A 286 13.29 18.11 6.60
N ARG A 287 13.01 18.60 5.39
CA ARG A 287 13.24 19.99 4.98
C ARG A 287 12.16 20.95 5.46
N PHE A 288 10.89 20.57 5.34
CA PHE A 288 9.74 21.45 5.58
C PHE A 288 8.97 21.10 6.86
N GLY A 289 9.27 19.96 7.48
CA GLY A 289 8.53 19.44 8.63
C GLY A 289 7.33 18.57 8.22
N THR A 290 6.86 17.74 9.17
CA THR A 290 5.79 16.76 8.90
C THR A 290 4.46 17.41 8.54
N ARG A 291 4.03 18.46 9.25
CA ARG A 291 2.73 19.08 9.05
C ARG A 291 2.60 19.82 7.72
N PRO A 292 3.50 20.75 7.35
CA PRO A 292 3.40 21.45 6.08
C PRO A 292 3.45 20.47 4.89
N THR A 293 4.34 19.47 4.95
CA THR A 293 4.44 18.41 3.93
C THR A 293 3.11 17.66 3.80
N PHE A 294 2.47 17.35 4.92
CA PHE A 294 1.21 16.62 4.93
C PHE A 294 0.06 17.47 4.39
N TRP A 295 -0.04 18.72 4.83
CA TRP A 295 -1.08 19.63 4.34
C TRP A 295 -0.93 19.96 2.85
N SER A 296 0.28 20.14 2.34
CA SER A 296 0.49 20.35 0.90
C SER A 296 0.07 19.13 0.08
N ALA A 297 0.36 17.91 0.57
CA ALA A 297 -0.08 16.68 -0.08
C ALA A 297 -1.61 16.54 -0.10
N LEU A 298 -2.29 16.84 1.01
CA LEU A 298 -3.75 16.81 1.07
C LEU A 298 -4.39 17.92 0.25
N ALA A 299 -3.80 19.12 0.21
CA ALA A 299 -4.26 20.22 -0.63
C ALA A 299 -4.18 19.84 -2.11
N LEU A 300 -3.07 19.20 -2.52
CA LEU A 300 -2.90 18.69 -3.88
C LEU A 300 -4.01 17.69 -4.25
N ALA A 301 -4.30 16.73 -3.36
CA ALA A 301 -5.41 15.79 -3.56
C ALA A 301 -6.75 16.50 -3.61
N GLY A 302 -6.98 17.50 -2.74
CA GLY A 302 -8.20 18.28 -2.70
C GLY A 302 -8.47 19.09 -3.97
N VAL A 303 -7.41 19.66 -4.57
CA VAL A 303 -7.52 20.36 -5.87
C VAL A 303 -7.90 19.39 -7.00
N GLY A 304 -7.51 18.12 -6.90
CA GLY A 304 -7.89 17.09 -7.85
C GLY A 304 -9.40 16.76 -7.85
N LEU A 305 -10.08 16.90 -6.71
CA LEU A 305 -11.47 16.44 -6.56
C LEU A 305 -12.47 17.15 -7.50
N PRO A 306 -12.47 18.49 -7.66
CA PRO A 306 -13.37 19.15 -8.61
C PRO A 306 -13.17 18.70 -10.05
N LEU A 307 -11.94 18.38 -10.45
CA LEU A 307 -11.63 17.89 -11.80
C LEU A 307 -12.26 16.53 -12.10
N LEU A 308 -12.49 15.71 -11.08
CA LEU A 308 -13.17 14.41 -11.22
C LEU A 308 -14.66 14.54 -11.57
N LEU A 309 -15.24 15.72 -11.41
CA LEU A 309 -16.66 16.00 -11.72
C LEU A 309 -16.84 16.55 -13.14
N MET A 310 -15.76 16.87 -13.83
CA MET A 310 -15.84 17.41 -15.18
C MET A 310 -16.16 16.32 -16.22
N PRO A 311 -16.98 16.61 -17.24
CA PRO A 311 -17.30 15.66 -18.32
C PRO A 311 -16.19 15.57 -19.37
N SER A 312 -14.94 15.64 -18.95
CA SER A 312 -13.75 15.61 -19.81
C SER A 312 -12.77 14.58 -19.29
N LEU A 313 -12.40 13.62 -20.13
CA LEU A 313 -11.42 12.59 -19.78
C LEU A 313 -10.07 13.20 -19.33
N PHE A 314 -9.63 14.26 -20.01
CA PHE A 314 -8.38 14.93 -19.67
C PHE A 314 -8.42 15.54 -18.25
N ALA A 315 -9.53 16.22 -17.89
CA ALA A 315 -9.72 16.76 -16.55
C ALA A 315 -9.75 15.67 -15.48
N VAL A 316 -10.49 14.57 -15.75
CA VAL A 316 -10.55 13.42 -14.84
C VAL A 316 -9.18 12.78 -14.65
N ILE A 317 -8.38 12.58 -15.70
CA ILE A 317 -7.01 12.05 -15.62
C ILE A 317 -6.13 12.96 -14.76
N ILE A 318 -6.16 14.27 -14.94
CA ILE A 318 -5.40 15.20 -14.09
C ILE A 318 -5.89 15.12 -12.65
N GLY A 319 -7.20 15.10 -12.43
CA GLY A 319 -7.80 14.94 -11.10
C GLY A 319 -7.31 13.68 -10.39
N LEU A 320 -7.35 12.53 -11.07
CA LEU A 320 -6.85 11.24 -10.55
C LEU A 320 -5.36 11.28 -10.25
N MET A 321 -4.56 11.91 -11.11
CA MET A 321 -3.12 12.08 -10.90
C MET A 321 -2.84 12.89 -9.63
N LEU A 322 -3.53 14.02 -9.44
CA LEU A 322 -3.37 14.86 -8.26
C LEU A 322 -3.80 14.15 -6.98
N VAL A 323 -4.93 13.43 -7.01
CA VAL A 323 -5.39 12.62 -5.88
C VAL A 323 -4.41 11.50 -5.58
N GLY A 324 -3.90 10.81 -6.62
CA GLY A 324 -2.92 9.74 -6.46
C GLY A 324 -1.61 10.24 -5.84
N VAL A 325 -1.02 11.29 -6.39
CA VAL A 325 0.21 11.90 -5.86
C VAL A 325 0.01 12.37 -4.43
N GLY A 326 -1.07 13.11 -4.16
CA GLY A 326 -1.36 13.66 -2.84
C GLY A 326 -1.55 12.59 -1.78
N THR A 327 -2.34 11.54 -2.06
CA THR A 327 -2.63 10.47 -1.11
C THR A 327 -1.42 9.58 -0.85
N PHE A 328 -0.62 9.20 -1.87
CA PHE A 328 0.59 8.41 -1.67
C PHE A 328 1.67 9.19 -0.93
N PHE A 329 1.83 10.47 -1.24
CA PHE A 329 2.78 11.32 -0.55
C PHE A 329 2.41 11.52 0.93
N ALA A 330 1.12 11.75 1.20
CA ALA A 330 0.58 11.84 2.56
C ALA A 330 0.75 10.50 3.32
N GLN A 331 0.48 9.36 2.66
CA GLN A 331 0.70 8.03 3.26
C GLN A 331 2.15 7.81 3.65
N ALA A 332 3.10 8.13 2.77
CA ALA A 332 4.52 7.97 3.04
C ALA A 332 4.96 8.86 4.23
N ALA A 333 4.50 10.11 4.27
CA ALA A 333 4.77 11.03 5.38
C ALA A 333 4.19 10.53 6.70
N ALA A 334 2.94 10.01 6.70
CA ALA A 334 2.27 9.48 7.88
C ALA A 334 2.96 8.20 8.40
N THR A 335 3.28 7.25 7.51
CA THR A 335 4.01 6.03 7.88
C THR A 335 5.37 6.35 8.49
N GLY A 336 6.13 7.27 7.89
CA GLY A 336 7.39 7.75 8.45
C GLY A 336 7.23 8.45 9.81
N PHE A 337 6.13 9.17 10.02
CA PHE A 337 5.84 9.80 11.31
C PHE A 337 5.57 8.76 12.40
N VAL A 338 4.79 7.71 12.14
CA VAL A 338 4.52 6.63 13.11
C VAL A 338 5.82 6.01 13.60
N GLY A 339 6.76 5.70 12.69
CA GLY A 339 8.07 5.15 13.05
C GLY A 339 8.93 6.07 13.95
N ARG A 340 8.77 7.40 13.82
CA ARG A 340 9.48 8.39 14.64
C ARG A 340 8.76 8.69 15.97
N ALA A 341 7.43 8.67 15.97
CA ALA A 341 6.61 9.02 17.15
C ALA A 341 6.46 7.85 18.14
N ALA A 342 6.68 6.62 17.69
CA ALA A 342 6.66 5.44 18.54
C ALA A 342 7.97 5.35 19.34
N THR A 343 7.90 5.61 20.66
CA THR A 343 9.04 5.53 21.59
C THR A 343 9.33 4.10 22.04
N THR A 344 8.32 3.23 22.01
CA THR A 344 8.41 1.80 22.39
C THR A 344 7.75 0.97 21.31
N ASP A 345 8.24 -0.24 21.06
CA ASP A 345 7.69 -1.23 20.10
C ASP A 345 7.12 -0.62 18.80
N ARG A 346 8.02 -0.12 17.96
CA ARG A 346 7.69 0.52 16.68
C ARG A 346 6.91 -0.43 15.75
N GLY A 347 7.17 -1.73 15.87
CA GLY A 347 6.45 -2.76 15.09
C GLY A 347 4.97 -2.80 15.43
N SER A 348 4.63 -2.77 16.73
CA SER A 348 3.25 -2.72 17.20
C SER A 348 2.54 -1.43 16.76
N ALA A 349 3.18 -0.26 16.90
CA ALA A 349 2.62 1.01 16.43
C ALA A 349 2.34 1.00 14.92
N SER A 350 3.27 0.46 14.12
CA SER A 350 3.10 0.31 12.66
C SER A 350 1.98 -0.67 12.31
N GLY A 351 1.84 -1.76 13.08
CA GLY A 351 0.75 -2.73 12.91
C GLY A 351 -0.62 -2.11 13.16
N ILE A 352 -0.78 -1.34 14.24
CA ILE A 352 -2.04 -0.62 14.54
C ILE A 352 -2.33 0.42 13.46
N TYR A 353 -1.31 1.17 13.00
CA TYR A 353 -1.46 2.12 11.89
C TYR A 353 -1.98 1.44 10.62
N LEU A 354 -1.36 0.33 10.21
CA LEU A 354 -1.76 -0.41 9.01
C LEU A 354 -3.17 -0.99 9.16
N ALA A 355 -3.53 -1.48 10.33
CA ALA A 355 -4.89 -1.96 10.58
C ALA A 355 -5.94 -0.84 10.44
N CYS A 356 -5.69 0.34 11.03
CA CYS A 356 -6.55 1.51 10.88
C CYS A 356 -6.61 1.97 9.41
N TYR A 357 -5.48 1.97 8.72
CA TYR A 357 -5.36 2.30 7.30
C TYR A 357 -6.26 1.39 6.45
N PHE A 358 -6.10 0.07 6.55
CA PHE A 358 -6.89 -0.87 5.77
C PHE A 358 -8.38 -0.87 6.16
N PHE A 359 -8.68 -0.69 7.44
CA PHE A 359 -10.06 -0.53 7.91
C PHE A 359 -10.71 0.71 7.32
N GLY A 360 -9.95 1.80 7.15
CA GLY A 360 -10.39 3.01 6.43
C GLY A 360 -10.81 2.70 4.99
N GLY A 361 -10.09 1.85 4.29
CA GLY A 361 -10.44 1.41 2.93
C GLY A 361 -11.77 0.64 2.89
N LEU A 362 -12.00 -0.27 3.84
CA LEU A 362 -13.25 -1.01 3.95
C LEU A 362 -14.45 -0.09 4.22
N VAL A 363 -14.32 0.77 5.23
CA VAL A 363 -15.38 1.72 5.61
C VAL A 363 -15.61 2.74 4.49
N GLY A 364 -14.53 3.20 3.84
CA GLY A 364 -14.61 4.08 2.68
C GLY A 364 -15.42 3.46 1.55
N THR A 365 -15.14 2.20 1.22
CA THR A 365 -15.90 1.49 0.19
C THR A 365 -17.37 1.37 0.57
N ALA A 366 -17.69 1.04 1.83
CA ALA A 366 -19.06 0.87 2.28
C ALA A 366 -19.85 2.19 2.25
N ILE A 367 -19.30 3.27 2.84
CA ILE A 367 -19.98 4.57 2.94
C ILE A 367 -20.07 5.24 1.58
N LEU A 368 -18.94 5.34 0.87
CA LEU A 368 -18.90 6.02 -0.43
C LEU A 368 -19.69 5.24 -1.50
N GLY A 369 -19.81 3.91 -1.34
CA GLY A 369 -20.66 3.10 -2.21
C GLY A 369 -22.13 3.44 -2.06
N GLN A 370 -22.61 3.59 -0.84
CA GLN A 370 -23.99 4.01 -0.60
C GLN A 370 -24.23 5.43 -1.12
N LEU A 371 -23.27 6.35 -0.98
CA LEU A 371 -23.36 7.68 -1.56
C LEU A 371 -23.39 7.60 -3.08
N PHE A 372 -22.54 6.76 -3.69
CA PHE A 372 -22.48 6.59 -5.15
C PHE A 372 -23.78 6.03 -5.71
N ASP A 373 -24.32 4.95 -5.12
CA ASP A 373 -25.52 4.28 -5.63
C ASP A 373 -26.79 5.12 -5.43
N ARG A 374 -26.90 5.89 -4.32
CA ARG A 374 -28.10 6.66 -3.98
C ARG A 374 -28.08 8.10 -4.46
N LEU A 375 -26.92 8.76 -4.41
CA LEU A 375 -26.79 10.22 -4.65
C LEU A 375 -25.84 10.53 -5.81
N GLY A 376 -25.18 9.50 -6.39
CA GLY A 376 -24.31 9.64 -7.54
C GLY A 376 -22.87 10.05 -7.22
N TRP A 377 -22.11 10.27 -8.28
CA TRP A 377 -20.67 10.50 -8.20
C TRP A 377 -20.28 11.78 -7.44
N ALA A 378 -21.03 12.85 -7.62
CA ALA A 378 -20.74 14.11 -6.94
C ALA A 378 -20.79 13.99 -5.40
N ALA A 379 -21.76 13.24 -4.87
CA ALA A 379 -21.86 12.97 -3.43
C ALA A 379 -20.70 12.09 -2.94
N CYS A 380 -20.27 11.11 -3.74
CA CYS A 380 -19.10 10.30 -3.45
C CYS A 380 -17.83 11.18 -3.36
N VAL A 381 -17.60 12.07 -4.32
CA VAL A 381 -16.47 13.02 -4.33
C VAL A 381 -16.53 13.97 -3.13
N ALA A 382 -17.70 14.45 -2.75
CA ALA A 382 -17.88 15.26 -1.55
C ALA A 382 -17.49 14.49 -0.28
N GLY A 383 -17.91 13.21 -0.15
CA GLY A 383 -17.53 12.34 0.95
C GLY A 383 -16.01 12.10 1.02
N ILE A 384 -15.34 11.97 -0.14
CA ILE A 384 -13.87 11.90 -0.22
C ILE A 384 -13.26 13.20 0.31
N GLY A 385 -13.80 14.36 -0.11
CA GLY A 385 -13.36 15.68 0.35
C GLY A 385 -13.46 15.84 1.87
N VAL A 386 -14.56 15.38 2.47
CA VAL A 386 -14.74 15.37 3.93
C VAL A 386 -13.63 14.54 4.61
N ALA A 387 -13.32 13.36 4.10
CA ALA A 387 -12.24 12.54 4.67
C ALA A 387 -10.87 13.24 4.60
N LEU A 388 -10.56 13.93 3.49
CA LEU A 388 -9.31 14.70 3.36
C LEU A 388 -9.27 15.88 4.34
N ILE A 389 -10.40 16.58 4.56
CA ILE A 389 -10.51 17.65 5.55
C ILE A 389 -10.29 17.11 6.97
N VAL A 390 -10.92 15.98 7.32
CA VAL A 390 -10.71 15.33 8.62
C VAL A 390 -9.24 14.97 8.82
N ALA A 391 -8.58 14.39 7.80
CA ALA A 391 -7.15 14.10 7.84
C ALA A 391 -6.31 15.38 8.06
N ALA A 392 -6.65 16.49 7.39
CA ALA A 392 -5.96 17.77 7.55
C ALA A 392 -6.13 18.35 8.96
N LEU A 393 -7.31 18.19 9.56
CA LEU A 393 -7.57 18.60 10.94
C LEU A 393 -6.78 17.76 11.96
N LEU A 394 -6.73 16.43 11.75
CA LEU A 394 -5.95 15.53 12.58
C LEU A 394 -4.45 15.81 12.49
N ALA A 395 -3.95 16.27 11.34
CA ALA A 395 -2.56 16.63 11.14
C ALA A 395 -2.06 17.75 12.09
N ARG A 396 -2.96 18.54 12.67
CA ARG A 396 -2.61 19.52 13.71
C ARG A 396 -1.98 18.88 14.95
N HIS A 397 -2.24 17.60 15.20
CA HIS A 397 -1.73 16.85 16.34
C HIS A 397 -0.41 16.12 16.06
N LEU A 398 0.10 16.14 14.81
CA LEU A 398 1.37 15.53 14.44
C LEU A 398 2.53 16.37 15.00
N ARG A 399 2.78 16.30 16.32
CA ARG A 399 3.93 16.89 17.00
C ARG A 399 4.74 15.76 17.63
N ILE A 400 6.02 15.72 17.37
CA ILE A 400 6.95 14.92 18.14
C ILE A 400 7.31 15.82 19.32
N SER A 401 6.92 15.44 20.55
CA SER A 401 7.41 16.12 21.75
C SER A 401 8.93 15.98 21.75
N PRO A 402 9.69 17.06 22.03
CA PRO A 402 11.13 16.93 22.26
C PRO A 402 11.32 15.92 23.40
N ASP A 403 12.23 14.96 23.18
CA ASP A 403 12.64 14.04 24.24
C ASP A 403 13.23 14.88 25.38
N PRO A 404 12.72 14.80 26.62
CA PRO A 404 13.26 15.57 27.73
C PRO A 404 14.74 15.28 27.99
N ASP A 405 15.24 14.11 27.52
CA ASP A 405 16.61 13.64 27.76
C ASP A 405 17.63 14.06 26.67
N PHE A 406 17.17 14.71 25.56
CA PHE A 406 18.04 15.27 24.52
C PHE A 406 17.73 16.76 24.29
N PRO A 407 18.36 17.69 25.04
CA PRO A 407 18.30 19.13 24.71
C PRO A 407 18.95 19.35 23.33
N ARG A 408 18.25 20.11 22.47
CA ARG A 408 18.77 20.53 21.17
C ARG A 408 20.13 21.21 21.33
N ALA A 409 21.17 20.66 20.70
CA ALA A 409 22.43 21.34 20.46
C ALA A 409 22.28 22.41 19.40
#